data_3f66a2057b214deaecedb38a9f339a1e
#
_entry.id   3f66a2057b214deaecedb38a9f339a1e
#
_cell.length_a   1.000
_cell.length_b   1.000
_cell.length_c   1.000
_cell.angle_alpha   90.00
_cell.angle_beta   90.00
_cell.angle_gamma   90.00
#
_symmetry.space_group_name_H-M   'P 1'
#
loop_
_entity.id
_entity.type
_entity.pdbx_description
1 polymer ?
#
loop_
_entity_poly.entity_id
_entity_poly.type
_entity_poly.pdbx_seq_one_letter_code
_entity_poly.pdbx_strand_id
1 'polypeptide(L)'
;MFKGVFFDLDGTLIKSMHFHFQGWKKVLSKKNVHIEKLDFYEKEGTKFQELLKYFFNKNDIRCNNNLLENLIKEKNKYFIENNNVIFYPGVRSLVKYLKKKNFYLAIVTAGSRTRIINSI
;
A
#
# COMPACT_ATOMS: atom_id res chain seq x y z
N MET A 1 -11.47 -7.57 -30.96
CA MET A 1 -10.38 -6.83 -30.31
C MET A 1 -10.56 -6.94 -28.80
N PHE A 2 -9.51 -7.37 -28.11
CA PHE A 2 -9.51 -7.38 -26.64
C PHE A 2 -9.20 -5.99 -26.10
N LYS A 3 -10.02 -5.53 -25.16
CA LYS A 3 -9.80 -4.27 -24.44
C LYS A 3 -9.61 -4.59 -22.97
N GLY A 4 -8.56 -4.06 -22.38
CA GLY A 4 -8.25 -4.26 -20.98
C GLY A 4 -7.95 -2.94 -20.27
N VAL A 5 -8.26 -2.91 -18.98
CA VAL A 5 -7.92 -1.81 -18.10
C VAL A 5 -7.14 -2.36 -16.91
N PHE A 6 -5.97 -1.79 -16.66
CA PHE A 6 -5.18 -2.06 -15.47
C PHE A 6 -5.39 -0.93 -14.47
N PHE A 7 -5.77 -1.31 -13.26
CA PHE A 7 -5.95 -0.36 -12.17
C PHE A 7 -4.82 -0.50 -11.14
N ASP A 8 -4.29 0.62 -10.70
CA ASP A 8 -3.61 0.67 -9.42
C ASP A 8 -4.65 0.53 -8.29
N LEU A 9 -4.24 0.06 -7.13
CA LEU A 9 -5.15 -0.19 -6.02
C LEU A 9 -5.11 0.92 -4.98
N ASP A 10 -4.00 0.98 -4.23
CA ASP A 10 -3.87 1.89 -3.08
C ASP A 10 -3.80 3.35 -3.54
N GLY A 11 -4.71 4.18 -3.04
CA GLY A 11 -4.79 5.58 -3.44
C GLY A 11 -5.47 5.84 -4.80
N THR A 12 -5.90 4.78 -5.50
CA THR A 12 -6.59 4.87 -6.80
C THR A 12 -8.00 4.30 -6.73
N LEU A 13 -8.15 3.02 -6.44
CA LEU A 13 -9.46 2.40 -6.24
C LEU A 13 -9.95 2.51 -4.80
N ILE A 14 -9.04 2.42 -3.86
CA ILE A 14 -9.35 2.40 -2.42
C ILE A 14 -8.60 3.50 -1.66
N LYS A 15 -9.24 4.05 -0.65
CA LYS A 15 -8.69 5.06 0.26
C LYS A 15 -7.86 4.39 1.35
N SER A 16 -6.69 3.91 1.00
CA SER A 16 -5.84 3.10 1.89
C SER A 16 -4.57 3.79 2.36
N MET A 17 -4.14 4.87 1.72
CA MET A 17 -2.82 5.49 1.98
C MET A 17 -2.66 5.97 3.42
N HIS A 18 -3.70 6.54 4.01
CA HIS A 18 -3.68 6.96 5.41
C HIS A 18 -3.41 5.79 6.37
N PHE A 19 -4.02 4.64 6.12
CA PHE A 19 -3.82 3.44 6.93
C PHE A 19 -2.43 2.84 6.73
N HIS A 20 -1.88 2.91 5.51
CA HIS A 20 -0.50 2.51 5.24
C HIS A 20 0.48 3.39 6.00
N PHE A 21 0.28 4.70 5.96
CA PHE A 21 1.11 5.63 6.72
C PHE A 21 1.06 5.36 8.22
N GLN A 22 -0.14 5.18 8.78
CA GLN A 22 -0.30 4.85 10.20
C GLN A 22 0.42 3.54 10.57
N GLY A 23 0.30 2.53 9.74
CA GLY A 23 0.97 1.25 9.95
C GLY A 23 2.48 1.38 9.96
N TRP A 24 3.05 2.08 8.99
CA TRP A 24 4.49 2.34 8.95
C TRP A 24 4.96 3.19 10.12
N LYS A 25 4.24 4.25 10.44
CA LYS A 25 4.57 5.10 11.58
C LYS A 25 4.60 4.29 12.88
N LYS A 26 3.63 3.43 13.11
CA LYS A 26 3.54 2.57 14.29
C LYS A 26 4.74 1.62 14.39
N VAL A 27 5.04 0.91 13.31
CA VAL A 27 6.08 -0.12 13.28
C VAL A 27 7.48 0.50 13.34
N LEU A 28 7.72 1.56 12.58
CA LEU A 28 9.03 2.20 12.50
C LEU A 28 9.37 3.02 13.74
N SER A 29 8.39 3.56 14.45
CA SER A 29 8.63 4.30 15.70
C SER A 29 9.30 3.43 16.77
N LYS A 30 9.03 2.13 16.78
CA LYS A 30 9.68 1.17 17.69
C LYS A 30 11.19 1.01 17.41
N LYS A 31 11.63 1.38 16.22
CA LYS A 31 13.03 1.34 15.78
C LYS A 31 13.68 2.72 15.76
N ASN A 32 13.04 3.71 16.36
CA ASN A 32 13.47 5.12 16.33
C ASN A 32 13.61 5.68 14.91
N VAL A 33 12.86 5.14 13.97
CA VAL A 33 12.75 5.66 12.61
C VAL A 33 11.51 6.52 12.52
N HIS A 34 11.72 7.82 12.30
CA HIS A 34 10.66 8.79 12.15
C HIS A 34 10.32 8.99 10.66
N ILE A 35 9.03 9.01 10.34
CA ILE A 35 8.56 9.25 8.98
C ILE A 35 7.60 10.44 8.95
N GLU A 36 7.82 11.35 8.01
CA GLU A 36 6.93 12.46 7.75
C GLU A 36 5.83 12.05 6.78
N LYS A 37 4.62 12.52 7.03
CA LYS A 37 3.45 12.19 6.21
C LYS A 37 3.65 12.57 4.74
N LEU A 38 4.09 13.80 4.48
CA LEU A 38 4.29 14.28 3.12
C LEU A 38 5.37 13.47 2.39
N ASP A 39 6.48 13.21 3.05
CA ASP A 39 7.57 12.41 2.51
C ASP A 39 7.12 10.99 2.16
N PHE A 40 6.30 10.38 3.01
CA PHE A 40 5.70 9.08 2.72
C PHE A 40 4.79 9.12 1.48
N TYR A 41 3.92 10.12 1.38
CA TYR A 41 3.00 10.23 0.24
C TYR A 41 3.72 10.51 -1.07
N GLU A 42 4.83 11.23 -1.06
CA GLU A 42 5.66 11.45 -2.23
C GLU A 42 6.35 10.18 -2.74
N LYS A 43 6.49 9.17 -1.88
CA LYS A 43 7.08 7.86 -2.21
C LYS A 43 6.04 6.81 -2.61
N GLU A 44 4.82 7.21 -2.89
CA GLU A 44 3.76 6.30 -3.33
C GLU A 44 4.20 5.48 -4.55
N GLY A 45 3.86 4.20 -4.55
CA GLY A 45 4.25 3.28 -5.62
C GLY A 45 5.64 2.66 -5.49
N THR A 46 6.44 3.12 -4.54
CA THR A 46 7.74 2.52 -4.24
C THR A 46 7.58 1.16 -3.56
N LYS A 47 8.40 0.20 -3.93
CA LYS A 47 8.43 -1.11 -3.25
C LYS A 47 8.80 -0.93 -1.77
N PHE A 48 8.22 -1.74 -0.91
CA PHE A 48 8.39 -1.59 0.54
C PHE A 48 9.85 -1.69 1.00
N GLN A 49 10.64 -2.57 0.39
CA GLN A 49 12.06 -2.67 0.72
C GLN A 49 12.83 -1.37 0.42
N GLU A 50 12.57 -0.76 -0.73
CA GLU A 50 13.20 0.51 -1.11
C GLU A 50 12.72 1.66 -0.24
N LEU A 51 11.42 1.70 0.07
CA LEU A 51 10.81 2.68 0.95
C LEU A 51 11.44 2.64 2.35
N LEU A 52 11.58 1.46 2.91
CA LEU A 52 12.20 1.28 4.22
C LEU A 52 13.66 1.67 4.24
N LYS A 53 14.44 1.28 3.22
CA LYS A 53 15.85 1.70 3.10
C LYS A 53 15.97 3.22 3.08
N TYR A 54 15.10 3.90 2.34
CA TYR A 54 15.07 5.36 2.30
C TYR A 54 14.85 5.96 3.70
N PHE A 55 13.85 5.50 4.45
CA PHE A 55 13.55 6.05 5.77
C PHE A 55 14.60 5.69 6.82
N PHE A 56 15.17 4.49 6.77
CA PHE A 56 16.28 4.12 7.64
C PHE A 56 17.51 5.00 7.38
N ASN A 57 17.88 5.20 6.12
CA ASN A 57 18.99 6.08 5.76
C ASN A 57 18.75 7.52 6.20
N LYS A 58 17.53 8.02 6.02
CA LYS A 58 17.17 9.38 6.44
C LYS A 58 17.29 9.59 7.95
N ASN A 59 17.13 8.54 8.73
CA ASN A 59 17.26 8.56 10.19
C ASN A 59 18.64 8.09 10.68
N ASP A 60 19.61 7.88 9.78
CA ASP A 60 20.96 7.40 10.09
C ASP A 60 20.99 6.08 10.87
N ILE A 61 20.04 5.19 10.59
CA ILE A 61 19.92 3.88 11.24
C ILE A 61 20.18 2.79 10.21
N ARG A 62 21.06 1.84 10.57
CA ARG A 62 21.35 0.68 9.73
C ARG A 62 20.22 -0.33 9.76
N CYS A 63 19.95 -0.96 8.63
CA CYS A 63 19.02 -2.06 8.52
C CYS A 63 19.60 -3.19 7.66
N ASN A 64 19.12 -4.40 7.89
CA ASN A 64 19.43 -5.56 7.06
C ASN A 64 18.13 -6.14 6.46
N ASN A 65 18.26 -7.05 5.51
CA ASN A 65 17.12 -7.62 4.81
C ASN A 65 16.15 -8.37 5.74
N ASN A 66 16.66 -9.10 6.74
CA ASN A 66 15.82 -9.80 7.71
C ASN A 66 14.96 -8.82 8.52
N LEU A 67 15.54 -7.73 8.97
CA LEU A 67 14.78 -6.68 9.66
C LEU A 67 13.70 -6.07 8.77
N LEU A 68 14.02 -5.78 7.51
CA LEU A 68 13.06 -5.22 6.56
C LEU A 68 11.88 -6.18 6.33
N GLU A 69 12.14 -7.45 6.13
CA GLU A 69 11.09 -8.47 5.94
C GLU A 69 10.18 -8.58 7.17
N ASN A 70 10.76 -8.58 8.37
CA ASN A 70 9.99 -8.63 9.62
C ASN A 70 9.13 -7.39 9.81
N LEU A 71 9.65 -6.21 9.49
CA LEU A 71 8.90 -4.96 9.56
C LEU A 71 7.73 -4.92 8.56
N ILE A 72 7.93 -5.44 7.36
CA ILE A 72 6.87 -5.56 6.36
C ILE A 72 5.74 -6.48 6.86
N LYS A 73 6.09 -7.62 7.43
CA LYS A 73 5.12 -8.56 8.02
C LYS A 73 4.34 -7.91 9.17
N GLU A 74 5.04 -7.26 10.08
CA GLU A 74 4.45 -6.59 11.24
C GLU A 74 3.50 -5.46 10.79
N LYS A 75 3.93 -4.66 9.83
CA LYS A 75 3.09 -3.59 9.26
C LYS A 75 1.85 -4.14 8.55
N ASN A 76 1.99 -5.20 7.78
CA ASN A 76 0.86 -5.81 7.09
C ASN A 76 -0.16 -6.37 8.08
N LYS A 77 0.32 -7.01 9.15
CA LYS A 77 -0.55 -7.47 10.24
C LYS A 77 -1.32 -6.31 10.87
N TYR A 78 -0.60 -5.25 11.24
CA TYR A 78 -1.23 -4.06 11.80
C TYR A 78 -2.26 -3.44 10.85
N PHE A 79 -1.94 -3.34 9.57
CA PHE A 79 -2.84 -2.82 8.54
C PHE A 79 -4.13 -3.64 8.45
N ILE A 80 -4.01 -4.96 8.38
CA ILE A 80 -5.18 -5.85 8.30
C ILE A 80 -6.10 -5.69 9.52
N GLU A 81 -5.51 -5.57 10.71
CA GLU A 81 -6.25 -5.48 11.97
C GLU A 81 -6.88 -4.10 12.22
N ASN A 82 -6.34 -3.03 11.63
CA ASN A 82 -6.68 -1.64 12.01
C ASN A 82 -7.18 -0.78 10.85
N ASN A 83 -7.35 -1.32 9.64
CA ASN A 83 -7.84 -0.51 8.54
C ASN A 83 -9.37 -0.41 8.51
N ASN A 84 -9.85 0.67 7.91
CA ASN A 84 -11.25 0.86 7.53
C ASN A 84 -11.27 1.36 6.08
N VAL A 85 -10.76 0.54 5.19
CA VAL A 85 -10.57 0.89 3.78
C VAL A 85 -11.89 0.89 3.05
N ILE A 86 -12.16 1.96 2.31
CA ILE A 86 -13.34 2.11 1.46
C ILE A 86 -12.93 2.45 0.03
N PHE A 87 -13.80 2.15 -0.91
CA PHE A 87 -13.62 2.57 -2.30
C PHE A 87 -13.81 4.08 -2.46
N TYR A 88 -13.08 4.66 -3.38
CA TYR A 88 -13.37 6.02 -3.82
C TYR A 88 -14.76 6.10 -4.45
N PRO A 89 -15.45 7.26 -4.35
CA PRO A 89 -16.72 7.45 -5.03
C PRO A 89 -16.60 7.18 -6.54
N GLY A 90 -17.59 6.46 -7.09
CA GLY A 90 -17.65 6.15 -8.52
C GLY A 90 -16.88 4.90 -8.95
N VAL A 91 -15.99 4.33 -8.14
CA VAL A 91 -15.20 3.14 -8.50
C VAL A 91 -16.10 1.95 -8.81
N ARG A 92 -17.08 1.66 -7.97
CA ARG A 92 -18.00 0.53 -8.17
C ARG A 92 -18.80 0.69 -9.46
N SER A 93 -19.28 1.89 -9.75
CA SER A 93 -20.03 2.19 -10.95
C SER A 93 -19.15 2.07 -12.20
N LEU A 94 -17.92 2.56 -12.15
CA LEU A 94 -16.96 2.44 -13.23
C LEU A 94 -16.65 0.97 -13.55
N VAL A 95 -16.35 0.18 -12.53
CA VAL A 95 -16.03 -1.25 -12.70
C VAL A 95 -17.21 -2.01 -13.33
N LYS A 96 -18.42 -1.76 -12.86
CA LYS A 96 -19.64 -2.35 -13.42
C LYS A 96 -19.84 -1.95 -14.89
N TYR A 97 -19.64 -0.68 -15.21
CA TYR A 97 -19.75 -0.16 -16.57
C TYR A 97 -18.74 -0.85 -17.51
N LEU A 98 -17.46 -0.91 -17.11
CA LEU A 98 -16.41 -1.53 -17.92
C LEU A 98 -16.67 -3.03 -18.12
N LYS A 99 -17.11 -3.73 -17.10
CA LYS A 99 -17.53 -5.14 -17.19
C LYS A 99 -18.67 -5.33 -18.18
N LYS A 100 -19.69 -4.49 -18.12
CA LYS A 100 -20.83 -4.52 -19.04
C LYS A 100 -20.40 -4.26 -20.50
N LYS A 101 -19.33 -3.51 -20.68
CA LYS A 101 -18.72 -3.25 -22.00
C LYS A 101 -17.71 -4.31 -22.43
N ASN A 102 -17.63 -5.43 -21.71
CA ASN A 102 -16.74 -6.56 -21.99
C ASN A 102 -15.23 -6.21 -21.93
N PHE A 103 -14.85 -5.25 -21.07
CA PHE A 103 -13.45 -5.01 -20.79
C PHE A 103 -12.88 -6.08 -19.86
N TYR A 104 -11.66 -6.50 -20.12
CA TYR A 104 -10.87 -7.26 -19.16
C TYR A 104 -10.30 -6.30 -18.12
N LEU A 105 -10.45 -6.64 -16.84
CA LEU A 105 -10.01 -5.79 -15.74
C LEU A 105 -8.99 -6.52 -14.90
N ALA A 106 -7.91 -5.81 -14.53
CA ALA A 106 -6.89 -6.34 -13.64
C ALA A 106 -6.40 -5.25 -12.69
N ILE A 107 -5.92 -5.68 -11.53
CA ILE A 107 -5.27 -4.80 -10.54
C ILE A 107 -3.77 -5.06 -10.62
N VAL A 108 -2.99 -3.99 -10.75
CA VAL A 108 -1.53 -4.01 -10.69
C VAL A 108 -1.12 -3.20 -9.46
N THR A 109 -0.50 -3.86 -8.49
CA THR A 109 -0.20 -3.28 -7.19
C THR A 109 1.16 -3.74 -6.66
N ALA A 110 1.83 -2.88 -5.92
CA ALA A 110 3.04 -3.24 -5.17
C ALA A 110 2.73 -4.01 -3.87
N GLY A 111 1.47 -4.05 -3.43
CA GLY A 111 1.05 -4.76 -2.22
C GLY A 111 1.05 -6.28 -2.37
N SER A 112 1.19 -7.00 -1.26
CA SER A 112 1.11 -8.46 -1.27
C SER A 112 -0.33 -8.92 -1.48
N ARG A 113 -0.49 -10.02 -2.22
CA ARG A 113 -1.81 -10.64 -2.46
C ARG A 113 -2.52 -10.98 -1.14
N THR A 114 -1.78 -11.55 -0.19
CA THR A 114 -2.33 -11.92 1.13
C THR A 114 -2.89 -10.72 1.86
N ARG A 115 -2.15 -9.61 1.91
CA ARG A 115 -2.63 -8.37 2.54
C ARG A 115 -3.91 -7.89 1.86
N ILE A 116 -3.91 -7.85 0.54
CA ILE A 116 -5.05 -7.34 -0.24
C ILE A 116 -6.31 -8.18 -0.01
N ILE A 117 -6.22 -9.50 -0.11
CA ILE A 117 -7.36 -10.39 0.07
C ILE A 117 -7.93 -10.28 1.49
N ASN A 118 -7.09 -10.12 2.50
CA ASN A 118 -7.52 -10.04 3.90
C ASN A 118 -7.96 -8.65 4.35
N SER A 119 -7.79 -7.61 3.52
CA SER A 119 -8.11 -6.22 3.88
C SER A 119 -9.27 -5.62 3.09
N ILE A 120 -9.80 -6.33 2.13
CA ILE A 120 -10.88 -5.84 1.27
C ILE A 120 -12.18 -6.62 1.44
#